data_04d64b44a9012eb2c5ff1a3df8d3757f
#
_entry.id   04d64b44a9012eb2c5ff1a3df8d3757f
#
_cell.length_a   1.000
_cell.length_b   1.000
_cell.length_c   1.000
_cell.angle_alpha   90.00
_cell.angle_beta   90.00
_cell.angle_gamma   90.00
#
_symmetry.space_group_name_H-M   'P 1'
#
loop_
_entity.id
_entity.type
_entity.pdbx_description
1 polymer ?
#
loop_
_entity_poly.entity_id
_entity_poly.type
_entity_poly.pdbx_seq_one_letter_code
_entity_poly.pdbx_strand_id
1 'polypeptide(L)'
;MQVEQKKKLPRLRALTYSPDVNPLVEPQQIQVKKRWVKSGRSEDLVNPATGEISGVAAIHQAEERDDAEFVKVFAAGVRAIYDLTKTASRVFQVVLETYQREPMSKGFADSIYLAWFDGGLSGQSIGMSEATFNRGMRELVDKGFIYPRSPSLFWVNPSMFFKGDRVLFIKEYRRRKSKSSAELESQQQSLDV
;
A
#
# COMPACT_ATOMS: atom_id res chain seq x y z
N MET A 1 37.01 14.85 12.38
CA MET A 1 36.38 13.56 12.01
C MET A 1 35.24 13.34 12.97
N GLN A 2 33.99 13.61 12.55
CA GLN A 2 32.80 13.28 13.35
C GLN A 2 32.55 11.76 13.16
N VAL A 3 32.62 11.01 14.28
CA VAL A 3 32.26 9.61 14.28
C VAL A 3 30.74 9.55 14.14
N GLU A 4 30.25 9.18 12.97
CA GLU A 4 28.85 8.88 12.72
C GLU A 4 28.40 7.77 13.67
N GLN A 5 27.69 8.15 14.72
CA GLN A 5 27.08 7.15 15.64
C GLN A 5 26.09 6.32 14.82
N LYS A 6 26.44 5.06 14.54
CA LYS A 6 25.53 4.10 13.89
C LYS A 6 24.25 4.02 14.71
N LYS A 7 23.18 4.62 14.20
CA LYS A 7 21.83 4.57 14.77
C LYS A 7 21.44 3.11 14.99
N LYS A 8 21.17 2.72 16.24
CA LYS A 8 20.79 1.35 16.58
C LYS A 8 19.37 1.11 16.08
N LEU A 9 19.20 0.17 15.12
CA LEU A 9 17.91 -0.19 14.57
C LEU A 9 16.97 -0.74 15.67
N PRO A 10 15.67 -0.41 15.64
CA PRO A 10 14.70 -0.84 16.61
C PRO A 10 14.55 -2.37 16.61
N ARG A 11 14.26 -2.97 17.76
CA ARG A 11 13.91 -4.40 17.82
C ARG A 11 12.50 -4.60 17.32
N LEU A 12 12.24 -5.54 16.41
CA LEU A 12 10.90 -5.77 15.85
C LEU A 12 9.84 -6.04 16.93
N ARG A 13 10.21 -6.74 18.01
CA ARG A 13 9.32 -7.04 19.15
C ARG A 13 9.02 -5.83 20.05
N ALA A 14 9.80 -4.75 19.94
CA ALA A 14 9.62 -3.51 20.70
C ALA A 14 8.91 -2.43 19.92
N LEU A 15 8.49 -2.71 18.68
CA LEU A 15 7.75 -1.76 17.85
C LEU A 15 6.29 -1.75 18.26
N THR A 16 5.71 -0.55 18.28
CA THR A 16 4.26 -0.37 18.49
C THR A 16 3.52 -0.87 17.25
N TYR A 17 2.52 -1.72 17.46
CA TYR A 17 1.64 -2.18 16.39
C TYR A 17 0.59 -1.11 16.06
N SER A 18 0.19 -1.03 14.79
CA SER A 18 -0.90 -0.20 14.30
C SER A 18 -1.90 -1.09 13.56
N PRO A 19 -2.87 -1.73 14.25
CA PRO A 19 -3.75 -2.74 13.65
C PRO A 19 -4.73 -2.16 12.63
N ASP A 20 -5.22 -0.94 12.86
CA ASP A 20 -6.37 -0.38 12.12
C ASP A 20 -5.95 0.60 11.02
N VAL A 21 -4.90 1.36 11.26
CA VAL A 21 -4.45 2.44 10.36
C VAL A 21 -3.02 2.21 9.92
N ASN A 22 -2.77 2.28 8.61
CA ASN A 22 -1.42 2.23 8.07
C ASN A 22 -0.73 3.60 8.27
N PRO A 23 0.29 3.71 9.16
CA PRO A 23 0.95 4.98 9.44
C PRO A 23 1.86 5.50 8.31
N LEU A 24 2.15 4.64 7.33
CA LEU A 24 2.99 4.98 6.18
C LEU A 24 2.23 5.68 5.04
N VAL A 25 0.89 5.80 5.18
CA VAL A 25 0.08 6.41 4.14
C VAL A 25 0.02 7.92 4.32
N GLU A 26 0.67 8.62 3.42
CA GLU A 26 0.53 10.07 3.24
C GLU A 26 -0.35 10.34 2.02
N PRO A 27 -1.66 10.65 2.20
CA PRO A 27 -2.60 10.80 1.09
C PRO A 27 -2.21 11.89 0.08
N GLN A 28 -1.38 12.85 0.49
CA GLN A 28 -0.90 13.95 -0.34
C GLN A 28 0.20 13.52 -1.32
N GLN A 29 0.99 12.51 -0.98
CA GLN A 29 2.09 12.02 -1.83
C GLN A 29 1.62 11.07 -2.94
N ILE A 30 0.41 10.53 -2.80
CA ILE A 30 -0.12 9.58 -3.76
C ILE A 30 -0.92 10.34 -4.82
N GLN A 31 -0.26 10.71 -5.91
CA GLN A 31 -0.91 11.35 -7.05
C GLN A 31 -1.73 10.32 -7.84
N VAL A 32 -3.04 10.55 -7.88
CA VAL A 32 -3.97 9.79 -8.71
C VAL A 32 -4.25 10.60 -9.96
N LYS A 33 -3.80 10.15 -11.13
CA LYS A 33 -4.18 10.73 -12.41
C LYS A 33 -5.57 10.22 -12.78
N LYS A 34 -6.58 11.07 -12.73
CA LYS A 34 -7.89 10.77 -13.31
C LYS A 34 -7.77 10.90 -14.83
N ARG A 35 -7.94 9.82 -15.55
CA ARG A 35 -8.04 9.85 -17.01
C ARG A 35 -9.51 9.86 -17.39
N TRP A 36 -9.95 10.96 -17.97
CA TRP A 36 -11.28 11.07 -18.56
C TRP A 36 -11.19 10.51 -19.98
N VAL A 37 -11.85 9.42 -20.26
CA VAL A 37 -12.01 8.93 -21.64
C VAL A 37 -13.37 9.42 -22.12
N LYS A 38 -13.37 10.36 -23.06
CA LYS A 38 -14.57 10.69 -23.83
C LYS A 38 -14.76 9.56 -24.85
N SER A 39 -15.58 8.58 -24.56
CA SER A 39 -16.11 7.68 -25.58
C SER A 39 -17.48 8.18 -25.96
N GLY A 40 -17.53 9.05 -26.93
CA GLY A 40 -18.76 9.51 -27.59
C GLY A 40 -18.55 9.38 -29.06
N ARG A 41 -19.05 8.36 -29.71
CA ARG A 41 -19.64 8.51 -31.03
C ARG A 41 -20.95 9.22 -30.77
N SER A 42 -21.02 10.51 -31.15
CA SER A 42 -22.30 11.15 -31.40
C SER A 42 -22.86 10.50 -32.65
N GLU A 43 -23.56 9.41 -32.51
CA GLU A 43 -24.56 9.08 -33.54
C GLU A 43 -25.64 10.09 -33.33
N ASP A 44 -25.85 10.92 -34.36
CA ASP A 44 -26.90 11.92 -34.40
C ASP A 44 -28.23 11.19 -34.23
N LEU A 45 -28.78 11.23 -33.01
CA LEU A 45 -30.13 10.75 -32.73
C LEU A 45 -31.09 11.78 -33.33
N VAL A 46 -31.49 11.55 -34.57
CA VAL A 46 -32.52 12.34 -35.23
C VAL A 46 -33.88 11.87 -34.72
N ASN A 47 -34.65 12.76 -34.11
CA ASN A 47 -36.03 12.47 -33.77
C ASN A 47 -36.84 12.29 -35.07
N PRO A 48 -37.36 11.08 -35.36
CA PRO A 48 -38.02 10.82 -36.65
C PRO A 48 -39.32 11.61 -36.86
N ALA A 49 -39.90 12.20 -35.80
CA ALA A 49 -41.12 13.01 -35.89
C ALA A 49 -40.87 14.51 -36.08
N THR A 50 -39.74 15.03 -35.58
CA THR A 50 -39.45 16.48 -35.61
C THR A 50 -38.22 16.84 -36.45
N GLY A 51 -37.39 15.87 -36.83
CA GLY A 51 -36.12 16.07 -37.53
C GLY A 51 -35.03 16.76 -36.68
N GLU A 52 -35.28 16.97 -35.39
CA GLU A 52 -34.30 17.60 -34.50
C GLU A 52 -33.21 16.63 -34.11
N ILE A 53 -31.95 17.09 -34.14
CA ILE A 53 -30.77 16.34 -33.71
C ILE A 53 -30.60 16.56 -32.24
N SER A 54 -30.91 15.57 -31.43
CA SER A 54 -30.63 15.55 -29.98
C SER A 54 -29.27 14.90 -29.71
N GLY A 55 -28.23 15.69 -29.56
CA GLY A 55 -26.91 15.23 -29.15
C GLY A 55 -26.90 14.85 -27.68
N VAL A 56 -27.03 13.58 -27.35
CA VAL A 56 -26.77 13.10 -25.97
C VAL A 56 -25.29 12.82 -25.81
N ALA A 57 -24.59 13.76 -25.21
CA ALA A 57 -23.21 13.52 -24.78
C ALA A 57 -23.21 12.60 -23.52
N ALA A 58 -23.12 11.29 -23.72
CA ALA A 58 -22.89 10.36 -22.65
C ALA A 58 -21.44 10.46 -22.22
N ILE A 59 -21.18 11.09 -21.08
CA ILE A 59 -19.86 11.10 -20.45
C ILE A 59 -19.73 9.78 -19.70
N HIS A 60 -19.11 8.78 -20.33
CA HIS A 60 -18.70 7.58 -19.62
C HIS A 60 -17.41 7.86 -18.86
N GLN A 61 -17.48 7.85 -17.53
CA GLN A 61 -16.30 7.82 -16.69
C GLN A 61 -15.74 6.40 -16.72
N ALA A 62 -14.80 6.12 -17.62
CA ALA A 62 -14.03 4.90 -17.58
C ALA A 62 -13.01 5.03 -16.45
N GLU A 63 -13.29 4.45 -15.29
CA GLU A 63 -12.25 4.17 -14.31
C GLU A 63 -11.40 3.04 -14.90
N GLU A 64 -10.19 3.35 -15.34
CA GLU A 64 -9.19 2.35 -15.69
C GLU A 64 -8.83 1.61 -14.40
N ARG A 65 -9.42 0.44 -14.20
CA ARG A 65 -9.04 -0.46 -13.10
C ARG A 65 -7.72 -1.08 -13.46
N ASP A 66 -6.74 -0.81 -12.63
CA ASP A 66 -5.45 -1.45 -12.74
C ASP A 66 -5.52 -2.79 -11.97
N ASP A 67 -6.16 -3.77 -12.58
CA ASP A 67 -6.32 -5.14 -12.06
C ASP A 67 -5.00 -5.95 -12.12
N ALA A 68 -3.86 -5.25 -12.18
CA ALA A 68 -2.57 -5.88 -12.32
C ALA A 68 -2.24 -6.73 -11.09
N GLU A 69 -2.15 -8.03 -11.28
CA GLU A 69 -1.71 -9.00 -10.27
C GLU A 69 -0.23 -8.88 -9.90
N PHE A 70 0.49 -7.89 -10.45
CA PHE A 70 1.91 -7.67 -10.18
C PHE A 70 2.15 -6.53 -9.18
N VAL A 71 3.28 -6.62 -8.48
CA VAL A 71 3.74 -5.57 -7.58
C VAL A 71 4.41 -4.46 -8.38
N LYS A 72 3.91 -3.22 -8.21
CA LYS A 72 4.51 -2.01 -8.78
C LYS A 72 5.48 -1.41 -7.77
N VAL A 73 6.72 -1.13 -8.21
CA VAL A 73 7.68 -0.35 -7.43
C VAL A 73 7.75 1.05 -8.02
N PHE A 74 7.53 2.06 -7.18
CA PHE A 74 7.48 3.46 -7.61
C PHE A 74 8.85 4.14 -7.50
N ALA A 75 9.00 5.29 -8.14
CA ALA A 75 10.27 6.02 -8.16
C ALA A 75 10.83 6.32 -6.75
N ALA A 76 9.96 6.59 -5.77
CA ALA A 76 10.37 6.78 -4.37
C ALA A 76 10.96 5.49 -3.79
N GLY A 77 10.32 4.34 -4.06
CA GLY A 77 10.80 3.02 -3.64
C GLY A 77 12.12 2.67 -4.30
N VAL A 78 12.24 2.87 -5.62
CA VAL A 78 13.50 2.63 -6.34
C VAL A 78 14.64 3.45 -5.74
N ARG A 79 14.41 4.74 -5.46
CA ARG A 79 15.41 5.61 -4.83
C ARG A 79 15.80 5.11 -3.44
N ALA A 80 14.82 4.73 -2.62
CA ALA A 80 15.07 4.23 -1.27
C ALA A 80 15.81 2.87 -1.25
N ILE A 81 15.67 2.03 -2.29
CA ILE A 81 16.39 0.75 -2.41
C ILE A 81 17.91 0.97 -2.48
N TYR A 82 18.37 2.04 -3.17
CA TYR A 82 19.80 2.35 -3.25
C TYR A 82 20.43 2.70 -1.89
N ASP A 83 19.61 3.12 -0.92
CA ASP A 83 20.06 3.46 0.43
C ASP A 83 20.02 2.25 1.39
N LEU A 84 19.61 1.07 0.90
CA LEU A 84 19.58 -0.16 1.69
C LEU A 84 20.96 -0.83 1.75
N THR A 85 21.25 -1.44 2.91
CA THR A 85 22.39 -2.36 2.99
C THR A 85 22.13 -3.59 2.10
N LYS A 86 23.21 -4.27 1.69
CA LYS A 86 23.13 -5.51 0.90
C LYS A 86 22.19 -6.55 1.55
N THR A 87 22.20 -6.64 2.89
CA THR A 87 21.30 -7.54 3.64
C THR A 87 19.85 -7.11 3.50
N ALA A 88 19.54 -5.83 3.74
CA ALA A 88 18.17 -5.32 3.64
C ALA A 88 17.64 -5.39 2.21
N SER A 89 18.48 -5.13 1.21
CA SER A 89 18.12 -5.26 -0.21
C SER A 89 17.72 -6.70 -0.58
N ARG A 90 18.47 -7.71 -0.08
CA ARG A 90 18.11 -9.13 -0.26
C ARG A 90 16.80 -9.49 0.45
N VAL A 91 16.59 -8.98 1.67
CA VAL A 91 15.35 -9.19 2.42
C VAL A 91 14.18 -8.49 1.70
N PHE A 92 14.39 -7.29 1.14
CA PHE A 92 13.36 -6.61 0.36
C PHE A 92 12.95 -7.40 -0.88
N GLN A 93 13.91 -8.04 -1.56
CA GLN A 93 13.62 -8.93 -2.68
C GLN A 93 12.68 -10.08 -2.26
N VAL A 94 12.97 -10.74 -1.14
CA VAL A 94 12.11 -11.78 -0.56
C VAL A 94 10.73 -11.24 -0.19
N VAL A 95 10.68 -10.02 0.38
CA VAL A 95 9.41 -9.34 0.68
C VAL A 95 8.60 -9.11 -0.58
N LEU A 96 9.19 -8.63 -1.68
CA LEU A 96 8.50 -8.43 -2.95
C LEU A 96 7.95 -9.73 -3.52
N GLU A 97 8.76 -10.81 -3.53
CA GLU A 97 8.36 -12.13 -4.01
C GLU A 97 7.20 -12.71 -3.18
N THR A 98 7.24 -12.55 -1.87
CA THR A 98 6.16 -12.98 -0.97
C THR A 98 4.92 -12.13 -1.20
N TYR A 99 5.07 -10.81 -1.30
CA TYR A 99 3.97 -9.88 -1.53
C TYR A 99 3.28 -10.08 -2.88
N GLN A 100 4.03 -10.52 -3.90
CA GLN A 100 3.46 -10.90 -5.20
C GLN A 100 2.43 -12.03 -5.09
N ARG A 101 2.58 -12.93 -4.11
CA ARG A 101 1.69 -14.07 -3.87
C ARG A 101 0.53 -13.74 -2.94
N GLU A 102 0.59 -12.60 -2.21
CA GLU A 102 -0.49 -12.19 -1.31
C GLU A 102 -1.81 -12.00 -2.06
N PRO A 103 -2.92 -12.52 -1.52
CA PRO A 103 -4.22 -12.33 -2.14
C PRO A 103 -4.66 -10.86 -2.06
N MET A 104 -5.27 -10.37 -3.12
CA MET A 104 -5.90 -9.05 -3.13
C MET A 104 -7.29 -9.12 -2.51
N SER A 105 -7.60 -8.16 -1.64
CA SER A 105 -8.94 -7.94 -1.10
C SER A 105 -9.45 -6.58 -1.58
N LYS A 106 -10.64 -6.54 -2.15
CA LYS A 106 -11.25 -5.32 -2.71
C LYS A 106 -10.39 -4.67 -3.82
N GLY A 107 -9.65 -5.47 -4.59
CA GLY A 107 -8.82 -5.00 -5.71
C GLY A 107 -7.42 -4.51 -5.33
N PHE A 108 -6.97 -4.72 -4.10
CA PHE A 108 -5.60 -4.40 -3.65
C PHE A 108 -5.15 -5.29 -2.48
N ALA A 109 -3.84 -5.31 -2.23
CA ALA A 109 -3.25 -5.84 -1.00
C ALA A 109 -2.56 -4.71 -0.24
N ASP A 110 -2.98 -4.44 1.01
CA ASP A 110 -2.44 -3.36 1.84
C ASP A 110 -1.44 -3.84 2.90
N SER A 111 -1.32 -5.15 3.06
CA SER A 111 -0.47 -5.79 4.05
C SER A 111 0.14 -7.09 3.52
N ILE A 112 1.20 -7.55 4.21
CA ILE A 112 1.92 -8.78 3.88
C ILE A 112 2.16 -9.59 5.16
N TYR A 113 2.00 -10.92 5.06
CA TYR A 113 2.29 -11.85 6.16
C TYR A 113 3.71 -12.40 6.05
N LEU A 114 4.53 -12.16 7.08
CA LEU A 114 5.94 -12.53 7.14
C LEU A 114 6.25 -13.23 8.47
N ALA A 115 5.91 -14.50 8.56
CA ALA A 115 6.19 -15.32 9.74
C ALA A 115 7.39 -16.22 9.51
N TRP A 116 8.27 -16.30 10.48
CA TRP A 116 9.39 -17.24 10.47
C TRP A 116 9.05 -18.46 11.33
N PHE A 117 8.99 -19.63 10.70
CA PHE A 117 8.80 -20.93 11.34
C PHE A 117 9.41 -22.05 10.49
N ASP A 118 9.64 -23.22 11.06
CA ASP A 118 10.21 -24.40 10.40
C ASP A 118 11.51 -24.12 9.61
N GLY A 119 12.36 -23.22 10.17
CA GLY A 119 13.64 -22.86 9.56
C GLY A 119 13.57 -21.95 8.34
N GLY A 120 12.40 -21.36 8.04
CA GLY A 120 12.24 -20.48 6.89
C GLY A 120 11.09 -19.48 7.01
N LEU A 121 10.93 -18.66 5.99
CA LEU A 121 9.80 -17.73 5.88
C LEU A 121 8.56 -18.53 5.45
N SER A 122 7.53 -18.54 6.29
CA SER A 122 6.32 -19.35 6.09
C SER A 122 6.64 -20.82 5.81
N GLY A 123 7.64 -21.38 6.51
CA GLY A 123 8.12 -22.76 6.33
C GLY A 123 8.98 -22.99 5.08
N GLN A 124 9.25 -21.96 4.27
CA GLN A 124 10.07 -22.07 3.06
C GLN A 124 11.48 -21.51 3.29
N SER A 125 12.51 -22.28 2.90
CA SER A 125 13.89 -21.80 2.94
C SER A 125 14.11 -20.68 1.93
N ILE A 126 14.63 -19.54 2.41
CA ILE A 126 14.90 -18.35 1.59
C ILE A 126 16.40 -18.06 1.42
N GLY A 127 17.25 -19.06 1.72
CA GLY A 127 18.71 -18.94 1.56
C GLY A 127 19.37 -17.94 2.52
N MET A 128 18.74 -17.67 3.69
CA MET A 128 19.31 -16.87 4.77
C MET A 128 18.80 -17.34 6.13
N SER A 129 19.54 -16.99 7.20
CA SER A 129 19.13 -17.31 8.57
C SER A 129 18.07 -16.33 9.07
N GLU A 130 17.27 -16.73 10.08
CA GLU A 130 16.30 -15.87 10.76
C GLU A 130 16.94 -14.56 11.27
N ALA A 131 18.13 -14.65 11.89
CA ALA A 131 18.83 -13.48 12.39
C ALA A 131 19.17 -12.47 11.28
N THR A 132 19.55 -12.99 10.10
CA THR A 132 19.82 -12.16 8.90
C THR A 132 18.55 -11.53 8.36
N PHE A 133 17.47 -12.30 8.25
CA PHE A 133 16.16 -11.82 7.83
C PHE A 133 15.65 -10.73 8.79
N ASN A 134 15.63 -10.99 10.10
CA ASN A 134 15.18 -10.01 11.09
C ASN A 134 16.02 -8.73 11.12
N ARG A 135 17.33 -8.81 10.78
CA ARG A 135 18.18 -7.62 10.65
C ARG A 135 17.77 -6.78 9.45
N GLY A 136 17.53 -7.40 8.30
CA GLY A 136 17.04 -6.69 7.12
C GLY A 136 15.64 -6.12 7.32
N MET A 137 14.74 -6.87 7.95
CA MET A 137 13.39 -6.39 8.28
C MET A 137 13.41 -5.13 9.16
N ARG A 138 14.29 -5.06 10.17
CA ARG A 138 14.45 -3.87 11.01
C ARG A 138 14.85 -2.64 10.18
N GLU A 139 15.70 -2.82 9.19
CA GLU A 139 16.11 -1.73 8.31
C GLU A 139 14.97 -1.32 7.38
N LEU A 140 14.20 -2.27 6.82
CA LEU A 140 13.02 -1.96 6.02
C LEU A 140 11.96 -1.18 6.81
N VAL A 141 11.78 -1.50 8.09
CA VAL A 141 10.88 -0.74 8.97
C VAL A 141 11.44 0.66 9.26
N ASP A 142 12.74 0.78 9.61
CA ASP A 142 13.38 2.09 9.87
C ASP A 142 13.35 3.02 8.65
N LYS A 143 13.45 2.44 7.44
CA LYS A 143 13.37 3.18 6.16
C LYS A 143 11.93 3.38 5.65
N GLY A 144 10.93 2.91 6.37
CA GLY A 144 9.52 3.11 6.04
C GLY A 144 8.99 2.33 4.83
N PHE A 145 9.60 1.21 4.46
CA PHE A 145 9.07 0.31 3.43
C PHE A 145 7.84 -0.45 3.93
N ILE A 146 7.89 -0.88 5.17
CA ILE A 146 6.85 -1.64 5.85
C ILE A 146 6.69 -1.15 7.29
N TYR A 147 5.53 -1.43 7.91
CA TYR A 147 5.27 -1.08 9.31
C TYR A 147 4.51 -2.21 10.00
N PRO A 148 4.82 -2.56 11.26
CA PRO A 148 4.12 -3.62 11.99
C PRO A 148 2.63 -3.30 12.18
N ARG A 149 1.76 -4.16 11.66
CA ARG A 149 0.30 -4.11 11.86
C ARG A 149 -0.10 -4.93 13.08
N SER A 150 0.38 -6.17 13.11
CA SER A 150 0.21 -7.13 14.21
C SER A 150 1.38 -8.12 14.16
N PRO A 151 1.50 -9.09 15.07
CA PRO A 151 2.55 -10.11 14.98
C PRO A 151 2.60 -10.76 13.60
N SER A 152 3.77 -10.75 12.96
CA SER A 152 4.03 -11.30 11.63
C SER A 152 3.25 -10.68 10.46
N LEU A 153 2.39 -9.71 10.69
CA LEU A 153 1.66 -8.99 9.66
C LEU A 153 2.15 -7.55 9.57
N PHE A 154 2.46 -7.09 8.36
CA PHE A 154 3.04 -5.77 8.13
C PHE A 154 2.23 -4.99 7.09
N TRP A 155 1.99 -3.70 7.35
CA TRP A 155 1.54 -2.76 6.37
C TRP A 155 2.63 -2.53 5.33
N VAL A 156 2.24 -2.38 4.07
CA VAL A 156 3.16 -1.94 3.01
C VAL A 156 3.05 -0.44 2.79
N ASN A 157 4.14 0.18 2.33
CA ASN A 157 4.13 1.59 1.98
C ASN A 157 3.68 1.77 0.52
N PRO A 158 2.47 2.27 0.27
CA PRO A 158 1.93 2.38 -1.09
C PRO A 158 2.60 3.50 -1.92
N SER A 159 3.44 4.33 -1.30
CA SER A 159 4.26 5.31 -2.02
C SER A 159 5.54 4.69 -2.57
N MET A 160 5.99 3.56 -2.01
CA MET A 160 7.21 2.87 -2.42
C MET A 160 6.92 1.68 -3.33
N PHE A 161 6.03 0.79 -2.90
CA PHE A 161 5.59 -0.37 -3.68
C PHE A 161 4.16 -0.75 -3.33
N PHE A 162 3.42 -1.30 -4.29
CA PHE A 162 2.01 -1.65 -4.07
C PHE A 162 1.51 -2.69 -5.08
N LYS A 163 0.56 -3.52 -4.65
CA LYS A 163 -0.15 -4.49 -5.48
C LYS A 163 -1.62 -4.13 -5.58
N GLY A 164 -2.14 -4.00 -6.81
CA GLY A 164 -3.52 -3.67 -7.09
C GLY A 164 -3.81 -2.18 -7.29
N ASP A 165 -5.08 -1.80 -7.18
CA ASP A 165 -5.58 -0.46 -7.47
C ASP A 165 -5.35 0.50 -6.29
N ARG A 166 -4.44 1.46 -6.47
CA ARG A 166 -4.13 2.50 -5.48
C ARG A 166 -5.27 3.50 -5.26
N VAL A 167 -6.13 3.69 -6.25
CA VAL A 167 -7.26 4.63 -6.15
C VAL A 167 -8.29 4.07 -5.19
N LEU A 168 -8.64 2.79 -5.36
CA LEU A 168 -9.55 2.07 -4.47
C LEU A 168 -8.98 2.01 -3.05
N PHE A 169 -7.67 1.74 -2.93
CA PHE A 169 -6.99 1.75 -1.64
C PHE A 169 -7.13 3.09 -0.92
N ILE A 170 -6.86 4.23 -1.59
CA ILE A 170 -6.93 5.56 -0.96
C ILE A 170 -8.37 5.91 -0.57
N LYS A 171 -9.35 5.57 -1.41
CA LYS A 171 -10.78 5.75 -1.08
C LYS A 171 -11.14 5.00 0.21
N GLU A 172 -10.73 3.72 0.30
CA GLU A 172 -10.99 2.88 1.47
C GLU A 172 -10.23 3.36 2.72
N TYR A 173 -8.95 3.76 2.56
CA TYR A 173 -8.15 4.31 3.65
C TYR A 173 -8.79 5.57 4.26
N ARG A 174 -9.24 6.52 3.43
CA ARG A 174 -9.94 7.73 3.90
C ARG A 174 -11.21 7.39 4.66
N ARG A 175 -11.98 6.42 4.15
CA ARG A 175 -13.20 5.93 4.80
C ARG A 175 -12.94 5.33 6.17
N ARG A 176 -11.89 4.52 6.31
CA ARG A 176 -11.49 3.92 7.60
C ARG A 176 -11.04 4.99 8.58
N LYS A 177 -10.22 5.93 8.14
CA LYS A 177 -9.72 7.01 8.98
C LYS A 177 -10.85 7.89 9.51
N SER A 178 -11.84 8.23 8.68
CA SER A 178 -13.00 9.04 9.12
C SER A 178 -13.86 8.30 10.15
N LYS A 179 -14.04 6.98 10.01
CA LYS A 179 -14.77 6.16 11.01
C LYS A 179 -14.02 6.10 12.34
N SER A 180 -12.73 5.84 12.31
CA SER A 180 -11.91 5.80 13.52
C SER A 180 -11.91 7.14 14.27
N SER A 181 -11.90 8.27 13.58
CA SER A 181 -12.02 9.60 14.20
C SER A 181 -13.39 9.83 14.84
N ALA A 182 -14.47 9.43 14.15
CA ALA A 182 -15.83 9.56 14.68
C ALA A 182 -16.08 8.66 15.91
N GLU A 183 -15.51 7.45 15.93
CA GLU A 183 -15.59 6.54 17.08
C GLU A 183 -14.83 7.10 18.30
N LEU A 184 -13.67 7.71 18.11
CA LEU A 184 -12.92 8.35 19.17
C LEU A 184 -13.65 9.56 19.76
N GLU A 185 -14.26 10.39 18.91
CA GLU A 185 -15.06 11.55 19.36
C GLU A 185 -16.31 11.11 20.15
N SER A 186 -16.99 10.03 19.72
CA SER A 186 -18.15 9.49 20.42
C SER A 186 -17.78 8.89 21.79
N GLN A 187 -16.60 8.24 21.90
CA GLN A 187 -16.10 7.72 23.18
C GLN A 187 -15.71 8.83 24.16
N GLN A 188 -15.13 9.93 23.70
CA GLN A 188 -14.81 11.08 24.54
C GLN A 188 -16.06 11.75 25.09
N GLN A 189 -17.09 11.92 24.26
CA GLN A 189 -18.37 12.49 24.72
C GLN A 189 -19.10 11.62 25.76
N SER A 190 -18.89 10.30 25.74
CA SER A 190 -19.49 9.38 26.72
C SER A 190 -18.75 9.32 28.06
N LEU A 191 -17.54 9.86 28.15
CA LEU A 191 -16.73 9.92 29.38
C LEU A 191 -16.90 11.25 30.13
N ASP A 192 -17.45 12.27 29.47
CA ASP A 192 -17.69 13.61 30.03
C ASP A 192 -19.13 13.79 30.60
N VAL A 193 -19.88 12.70 30.69
CA VAL A 193 -21.24 12.63 31.30
C VAL A 193 -21.19 11.78 32.56
#